data_1cf5000838a39b4a368088366953f203
#
_entry.id   1cf5000838a39b4a368088366953f203
#
_cell.length_a   1.000
_cell.length_b   1.000
_cell.length_c   1.000
_cell.angle_alpha   90.00
_cell.angle_beta   90.00
_cell.angle_gamma   90.00
#
_symmetry.space_group_name_H-M   'P 1'
#
loop_
_entity.id
_entity.type
_entity.pdbx_description
1 polymer ?
#
loop_
_entity_poly.entity_id
_entity_poly.type
_entity_poly.pdbx_seq_one_letter_code
_entity_poly.pdbx_strand_id
1 'polypeptide(L)'
;MAVQSNPSESQPTRVELGYVVGAHALKGELRVRWLGDGPDNILSAEGLWLGESPSDSNALFYAVRGVGSGRHGEVRVKLQGVDDRTAAEGLRGRAVLVDADQLAPLAEGEFYWHELIGFQVETLEGAEIGPVIEIWDTGAHDLLVVQAHSGSRKLIPTAREIMKEIKADEGRIVIDALPGLIDDPE
;
A
#
# COMPACT_ATOMS: atom_id res chain seq x y z
N MET A 1 17.97 -38.44 -20.47
CA MET A 1 16.72 -37.69 -20.49
C MET A 1 16.82 -36.59 -19.46
N ALA A 2 17.08 -35.37 -19.92
CA ALA A 2 17.20 -34.20 -19.05
C ALA A 2 15.81 -33.66 -18.78
N VAL A 3 15.40 -33.63 -17.51
CA VAL A 3 14.19 -32.96 -17.06
C VAL A 3 14.48 -31.46 -17.07
N GLN A 4 13.91 -30.76 -18.02
CA GLN A 4 13.95 -29.32 -18.06
C GLN A 4 13.09 -28.79 -16.92
N SER A 5 13.72 -28.17 -15.96
CA SER A 5 13.06 -27.38 -14.93
C SER A 5 12.38 -26.18 -15.60
N ASN A 6 11.06 -26.17 -15.54
CA ASN A 6 10.24 -25.02 -15.95
C ASN A 6 10.66 -23.80 -15.12
N PRO A 7 10.89 -22.62 -15.71
CA PRO A 7 11.06 -21.41 -14.93
C PRO A 7 9.76 -21.14 -14.19
N SER A 8 9.88 -20.98 -12.89
CA SER A 8 8.82 -20.53 -11.96
C SER A 8 8.09 -19.36 -12.61
N GLU A 9 6.84 -19.55 -12.99
CA GLU A 9 5.92 -18.44 -13.24
C GLU A 9 5.78 -17.72 -11.90
N SER A 10 6.50 -16.61 -11.76
CA SER A 10 6.29 -15.68 -10.65
C SER A 10 4.84 -15.23 -10.73
N GLN A 11 4.04 -15.64 -9.76
CA GLN A 11 2.68 -15.14 -9.65
C GLN A 11 2.76 -13.60 -9.59
N PRO A 12 1.92 -12.89 -10.33
CA PRO A 12 1.93 -11.44 -10.31
C PRO A 12 1.77 -10.96 -8.86
N THR A 13 2.66 -10.08 -8.43
CA THR A 13 2.59 -9.49 -7.11
C THR A 13 1.33 -8.64 -7.04
N ARG A 14 0.42 -8.96 -6.13
CA ARG A 14 -0.79 -8.18 -5.90
C ARG A 14 -0.62 -7.26 -4.71
N VAL A 15 -1.21 -6.09 -4.81
CA VAL A 15 -1.22 -5.08 -3.75
C VAL A 15 -2.63 -4.93 -3.22
N GLU A 16 -2.78 -4.87 -1.90
CA GLU A 16 -4.05 -4.66 -1.25
C GLU A 16 -4.39 -3.17 -1.22
N LEU A 17 -5.50 -2.80 -1.86
CA LEU A 17 -6.01 -1.43 -1.91
C LEU A 17 -7.08 -1.16 -0.85
N GLY A 18 -7.63 -2.20 -0.24
CA GLY A 18 -8.71 -2.08 0.71
C GLY A 18 -9.47 -3.39 0.93
N TYR A 19 -10.66 -3.28 1.50
CA TYR A 19 -11.52 -4.43 1.75
C TYR A 19 -12.99 -4.10 1.60
N VAL A 20 -13.78 -5.13 1.26
CA VAL A 20 -15.23 -5.03 1.10
C VAL A 20 -15.91 -4.92 2.46
N VAL A 21 -16.58 -3.81 2.73
CA VAL A 21 -17.35 -3.56 3.97
C VAL A 21 -18.73 -4.21 3.90
N GLY A 22 -19.32 -4.29 2.70
CA GLY A 22 -20.64 -4.87 2.46
C GLY A 22 -21.28 -4.33 1.18
N ALA A 23 -22.55 -4.67 0.97
CA ALA A 23 -23.33 -4.21 -0.18
C ALA A 23 -23.81 -2.76 -0.02
N HIS A 24 -23.96 -2.07 -1.15
CA HIS A 24 -24.69 -0.82 -1.29
C HIS A 24 -25.94 -1.03 -2.15
N ALA A 25 -27.10 -0.60 -1.63
CA ALA A 25 -28.39 -0.71 -2.29
C ALA A 25 -28.74 -2.16 -2.75
N LEU A 26 -29.51 -2.31 -3.84
CA LEU A 26 -30.06 -3.59 -4.29
C LEU A 26 -29.37 -4.14 -5.54
N LYS A 27 -28.62 -3.30 -6.24
CA LYS A 27 -28.04 -3.62 -7.56
C LYS A 27 -26.62 -4.25 -7.47
N GLY A 28 -26.21 -4.76 -6.31
CA GLY A 28 -24.93 -5.44 -6.15
C GLY A 28 -23.71 -4.52 -6.19
N GLU A 29 -23.86 -3.23 -5.88
CA GLU A 29 -22.71 -2.37 -5.66
C GLU A 29 -22.05 -2.74 -4.33
N LEU A 30 -20.72 -2.76 -4.30
CA LEU A 30 -19.91 -2.98 -3.11
C LEU A 30 -19.57 -1.65 -2.44
N ARG A 31 -19.53 -1.64 -1.13
CA ARG A 31 -18.83 -0.61 -0.36
C ARG A 31 -17.44 -1.14 -0.04
N VAL A 32 -16.44 -0.42 -0.48
CA VAL A 32 -15.03 -0.74 -0.27
C VAL A 32 -14.42 0.35 0.56
N ARG A 33 -13.77 -0.04 1.66
CA ARG A 33 -12.93 0.85 2.45
C ARG A 33 -11.52 0.74 1.92
N TRP A 34 -10.95 1.88 1.51
CA TRP A 34 -9.57 1.91 1.04
C TRP A 34 -8.57 1.91 2.21
N LEU A 35 -7.36 1.47 1.92
CA LEU A 35 -6.16 1.56 2.74
C LEU A 35 -5.21 2.59 2.11
N GLY A 36 -4.34 3.19 2.94
CA GLY A 36 -3.38 4.21 2.49
C GLY A 36 -4.01 5.57 2.22
N ASP A 37 -3.38 6.35 1.34
CA ASP A 37 -3.61 7.80 1.19
C ASP A 37 -4.87 8.18 0.41
N GLY A 38 -5.57 7.20 -0.18
CA GLY A 38 -6.80 7.54 -0.91
C GLY A 38 -7.36 6.42 -1.77
N PRO A 39 -8.49 6.71 -2.43
CA PRO A 39 -9.21 5.73 -3.25
C PRO A 39 -8.76 5.66 -4.70
N ASP A 40 -7.80 6.49 -5.15
CA ASP A 40 -7.53 6.76 -6.56
C ASP A 40 -7.21 5.50 -7.36
N ASN A 41 -6.41 4.59 -6.80
CA ASN A 41 -6.09 3.31 -7.43
C ASN A 41 -7.32 2.40 -7.58
N ILE A 42 -8.31 2.48 -6.67
CA ILE A 42 -9.58 1.76 -6.81
C ILE A 42 -10.49 2.44 -7.84
N LEU A 43 -10.50 3.77 -7.86
CA LEU A 43 -11.36 4.56 -8.76
C LEU A 43 -10.89 4.47 -10.22
N SER A 44 -9.60 4.29 -10.48
CA SER A 44 -9.00 4.16 -11.80
C SER A 44 -8.89 2.73 -12.30
N ALA A 45 -9.09 1.71 -11.43
CA ALA A 45 -8.94 0.32 -11.79
C ALA A 45 -9.98 -0.14 -12.81
N GLU A 46 -9.53 -0.80 -13.88
CA GLU A 46 -10.40 -1.47 -14.85
C GLU A 46 -10.89 -2.83 -14.33
N GLY A 47 -10.16 -3.43 -13.41
CA GLY A 47 -10.49 -4.69 -12.76
C GLY A 47 -9.83 -4.83 -11.40
N LEU A 48 -10.43 -5.64 -10.54
CA LEU A 48 -9.98 -5.87 -9.18
C LEU A 48 -10.01 -7.36 -8.87
N TRP A 49 -9.05 -7.81 -8.09
CA TRP A 49 -9.06 -9.14 -7.51
C TRP A 49 -9.70 -9.09 -6.13
N LEU A 50 -10.53 -10.06 -5.82
CA LEU A 50 -11.12 -10.24 -4.49
C LEU A 50 -10.66 -11.56 -3.91
N GLY A 51 -9.97 -11.50 -2.77
CA GLY A 51 -9.38 -12.65 -2.10
C GLY A 51 -9.35 -12.51 -0.59
N GLU A 52 -8.62 -13.39 0.08
CA GLU A 52 -8.40 -13.32 1.54
C GLU A 52 -7.17 -12.49 1.90
N SER A 53 -6.19 -12.45 0.99
CA SER A 53 -4.94 -11.70 1.13
C SER A 53 -4.28 -11.47 -0.23
N PRO A 54 -3.24 -10.61 -0.35
CA PRO A 54 -2.47 -10.44 -1.58
C PRO A 54 -1.89 -11.73 -2.17
N SER A 55 -1.55 -12.68 -1.32
CA SER A 55 -0.99 -13.99 -1.71
C SER A 55 -2.04 -15.08 -1.95
N ASP A 56 -3.34 -14.73 -1.89
CA ASP A 56 -4.41 -15.71 -2.11
C ASP A 56 -4.45 -16.18 -3.57
N SER A 57 -4.05 -17.43 -3.80
CA SER A 57 -4.10 -18.06 -5.13
C SER A 57 -5.52 -18.30 -5.63
N ASN A 58 -6.53 -18.26 -4.75
CA ASN A 58 -7.94 -18.42 -5.09
C ASN A 58 -8.67 -17.09 -5.27
N ALA A 59 -7.96 -15.96 -5.21
CA ALA A 59 -8.55 -14.66 -5.49
C ALA A 59 -9.18 -14.65 -6.90
N LEU A 60 -10.39 -14.10 -7.00
CA LEU A 60 -11.15 -14.03 -8.24
C LEU A 60 -11.06 -12.64 -8.85
N PHE A 61 -10.82 -12.58 -10.14
CA PHE A 61 -10.79 -11.32 -10.90
C PHE A 61 -12.20 -10.88 -11.30
N TYR A 62 -12.49 -9.59 -11.11
CA TYR A 62 -13.74 -8.96 -11.50
C TYR A 62 -13.46 -7.68 -12.29
N ALA A 63 -14.05 -7.55 -13.48
CA ALA A 63 -13.99 -6.28 -14.21
C ALA A 63 -14.85 -5.23 -13.50
N VAL A 64 -14.32 -4.02 -13.37
CA VAL A 64 -15.04 -2.87 -12.81
C VAL A 64 -16.00 -2.31 -13.86
N ARG A 65 -17.25 -2.09 -13.48
CA ARG A 65 -18.31 -1.53 -14.34
C ARG A 65 -18.67 -0.11 -13.96
N GLY A 66 -18.31 0.32 -12.79
CA GLY A 66 -18.53 1.68 -12.31
C GLY A 66 -18.01 1.88 -10.91
N VAL A 67 -17.63 3.10 -10.65
CA VAL A 67 -17.15 3.55 -9.35
C VAL A 67 -17.90 4.81 -8.93
N GLY A 68 -17.96 5.09 -7.65
CA GLY A 68 -18.63 6.28 -7.15
C GLY A 68 -18.21 6.59 -5.72
N SER A 69 -18.50 7.82 -5.30
CA SER A 69 -18.22 8.26 -3.94
C SER A 69 -19.08 7.45 -2.94
N GLY A 70 -18.45 7.01 -1.87
CA GLY A 70 -19.09 6.38 -0.72
C GLY A 70 -19.20 7.34 0.47
N ARG A 71 -19.25 6.77 1.68
CA ARG A 71 -19.09 7.53 2.93
C ARG A 71 -17.62 7.86 3.14
N HIS A 72 -17.33 8.68 4.14
CA HIS A 72 -15.95 8.97 4.49
C HIS A 72 -15.13 7.68 4.70
N GLY A 73 -14.01 7.53 3.99
CA GLY A 73 -13.20 6.32 4.00
C GLY A 73 -13.72 5.16 3.14
N GLU A 74 -14.77 5.36 2.33
CA GLU A 74 -15.35 4.31 1.48
C GLU A 74 -15.62 4.80 0.05
N VAL A 75 -15.50 3.90 -0.91
CA VAL A 75 -15.98 4.08 -2.29
C VAL A 75 -17.03 3.03 -2.62
N ARG A 76 -17.84 3.31 -3.62
CA ARG A 76 -18.76 2.34 -4.21
C ARG A 76 -18.15 1.77 -5.47
N VAL A 77 -18.19 0.45 -5.59
CA VAL A 77 -17.67 -0.25 -6.77
C VAL A 77 -18.73 -1.20 -7.29
N LYS A 78 -19.04 -1.10 -8.58
CA LYS A 78 -19.88 -2.07 -9.30
C LYS A 78 -18.97 -3.01 -10.08
N LEU A 79 -19.07 -4.29 -9.77
CA LEU A 79 -18.32 -5.35 -10.44
C LEU A 79 -19.20 -6.11 -11.43
N GLN A 80 -18.59 -6.61 -12.49
CA GLN A 80 -19.25 -7.49 -13.45
C GLN A 80 -19.61 -8.83 -12.79
N GLY A 81 -20.86 -9.28 -12.96
CA GLY A 81 -21.33 -10.54 -12.39
C GLY A 81 -21.77 -10.46 -10.92
N VAL A 82 -21.72 -9.28 -10.31
CA VAL A 82 -22.26 -9.04 -8.97
C VAL A 82 -23.50 -8.16 -9.13
N ASP A 83 -24.67 -8.78 -9.39
CA ASP A 83 -25.84 -8.05 -9.89
C ASP A 83 -26.94 -7.84 -8.85
N ASP A 84 -26.81 -8.45 -7.68
CA ASP A 84 -27.74 -8.30 -6.57
C ASP A 84 -27.03 -8.14 -5.23
N ARG A 85 -27.82 -7.77 -4.22
CA ARG A 85 -27.34 -7.54 -2.87
C ARG A 85 -26.76 -8.82 -2.25
N THR A 86 -27.33 -9.98 -2.51
CA THR A 86 -26.90 -11.24 -1.89
C THR A 86 -25.51 -11.62 -2.38
N ALA A 87 -25.25 -11.50 -3.68
CA ALA A 87 -23.93 -11.71 -4.27
C ALA A 87 -22.90 -10.74 -3.68
N ALA A 88 -23.26 -9.46 -3.54
CA ALA A 88 -22.40 -8.45 -2.95
C ALA A 88 -22.08 -8.69 -1.46
N GLU A 89 -23.08 -9.09 -0.67
CA GLU A 89 -22.88 -9.43 0.76
C GLU A 89 -21.99 -10.69 0.92
N GLY A 90 -22.04 -11.63 -0.02
CA GLY A 90 -21.15 -12.80 -0.04
C GLY A 90 -19.67 -12.46 -0.21
N LEU A 91 -19.36 -11.26 -0.68
CA LEU A 91 -17.98 -10.76 -0.85
C LEU A 91 -17.48 -9.93 0.34
N ARG A 92 -18.31 -9.74 1.36
CA ARG A 92 -17.96 -8.96 2.55
C ARG A 92 -16.72 -9.55 3.24
N GLY A 93 -15.80 -8.68 3.63
CA GLY A 93 -14.55 -9.03 4.29
C GLY A 93 -13.43 -9.46 3.32
N ARG A 94 -13.71 -9.57 2.01
CA ARG A 94 -12.66 -9.86 1.04
C ARG A 94 -11.73 -8.66 0.87
N ALA A 95 -10.43 -8.94 0.77
CA ALA A 95 -9.43 -7.98 0.37
C ALA A 95 -9.65 -7.58 -1.09
N VAL A 96 -9.53 -6.30 -1.38
CA VAL A 96 -9.57 -5.71 -2.72
C VAL A 96 -8.15 -5.50 -3.18
N LEU A 97 -7.76 -6.23 -4.23
CA LEU A 97 -6.38 -6.31 -4.69
C LEU A 97 -6.28 -5.85 -6.14
N VAL A 98 -5.11 -5.37 -6.51
CA VAL A 98 -4.74 -5.04 -7.90
C VAL A 98 -3.38 -5.67 -8.22
N ASP A 99 -3.13 -5.98 -9.48
CA ASP A 99 -1.80 -6.39 -9.90
C ASP A 99 -0.85 -5.18 -9.79
N ALA A 100 0.34 -5.37 -9.25
CA ALA A 100 1.27 -4.27 -8.95
C ALA A 100 1.65 -3.44 -10.19
N ASP A 101 1.63 -4.06 -11.37
CA ASP A 101 1.91 -3.41 -12.66
C ASP A 101 0.76 -2.51 -13.16
N GLN A 102 -0.44 -2.65 -12.59
CA GLN A 102 -1.61 -1.81 -12.91
C GLN A 102 -1.72 -0.58 -12.01
N LEU A 103 -0.90 -0.51 -10.97
CA LEU A 103 -0.84 0.70 -10.17
C LEU A 103 -0.32 1.85 -11.04
N ALA A 104 -1.00 3.00 -10.98
CA ALA A 104 -0.50 4.19 -11.63
C ALA A 104 0.96 4.40 -11.18
N PRO A 105 1.88 4.69 -12.13
CA PRO A 105 3.23 5.06 -11.72
C PRO A 105 3.09 6.22 -10.73
N LEU A 106 3.68 6.04 -9.55
CA LEU A 106 3.71 7.08 -8.52
C LEU A 106 4.27 8.35 -9.15
N ALA A 107 3.68 9.51 -8.86
CA ALA A 107 4.26 10.78 -9.26
C ALA A 107 5.69 10.87 -8.70
N GLU A 108 6.57 11.62 -9.37
CA GLU A 108 7.95 11.80 -8.89
C GLU A 108 7.92 12.24 -7.41
N GLY A 109 8.44 11.39 -6.53
CA GLY A 109 8.44 11.61 -5.06
C GLY A 109 7.30 10.93 -4.29
N GLU A 110 6.39 10.19 -4.95
CA GLU A 110 5.42 9.30 -4.29
C GLU A 110 5.97 7.88 -4.28
N PHE A 111 5.95 7.27 -3.11
CA PHE A 111 6.42 5.89 -2.90
C PHE A 111 5.37 5.10 -2.13
N TYR A 112 5.25 3.80 -2.45
CA TYR A 112 4.51 2.91 -1.59
C TYR A 112 5.32 2.69 -0.31
N TRP A 113 4.75 3.03 0.83
CA TRP A 113 5.42 2.98 2.13
C TRP A 113 6.09 1.64 2.42
N HIS A 114 5.49 0.53 1.98
CA HIS A 114 6.08 -0.80 2.18
C HIS A 114 7.38 -1.02 1.40
N GLU A 115 7.62 -0.27 0.33
CA GLU A 115 8.86 -0.34 -0.46
C GLU A 115 10.03 0.34 0.26
N LEU A 116 9.74 1.23 1.20
CA LEU A 116 10.77 1.93 1.97
C LEU A 116 11.37 1.07 3.11
N ILE A 117 10.75 -0.08 3.43
CA ILE A 117 11.31 -1.00 4.43
C ILE A 117 12.64 -1.57 3.90
N GLY A 118 13.70 -1.43 4.68
CA GLY A 118 15.06 -1.79 4.30
C GLY A 118 15.89 -0.65 3.72
N PHE A 119 15.28 0.48 3.36
CA PHE A 119 16.03 1.64 2.88
C PHE A 119 16.89 2.23 4.00
N GLN A 120 18.10 2.69 3.64
CA GLN A 120 18.99 3.36 4.55
C GLN A 120 18.60 4.83 4.71
N VAL A 121 18.47 5.28 5.94
CA VAL A 121 18.17 6.68 6.25
C VAL A 121 19.46 7.42 6.55
N GLU A 122 19.66 8.55 5.89
CA GLU A 122 20.80 9.45 6.09
C GLU A 122 20.32 10.90 6.27
N THR A 123 21.12 11.71 6.94
CA THR A 123 20.84 13.16 7.07
C THR A 123 21.33 13.92 5.85
N LEU A 124 20.89 15.18 5.69
CA LEU A 124 21.41 16.09 4.64
C LEU A 124 22.94 16.27 4.70
N GLU A 125 23.55 16.06 5.87
CA GLU A 125 24.99 16.16 6.10
C GLU A 125 25.72 14.85 5.77
N GLY A 126 24.97 13.81 5.35
CA GLY A 126 25.52 12.51 4.99
C GLY A 126 25.79 11.58 6.18
N ALA A 127 25.25 11.87 7.36
CA ALA A 127 25.35 10.98 8.50
C ALA A 127 24.32 9.84 8.37
N GLU A 128 24.79 8.59 8.33
CA GLU A 128 23.93 7.41 8.28
C GLU A 128 23.29 7.16 9.66
N ILE A 129 21.96 6.99 9.65
CA ILE A 129 21.18 6.68 10.87
C ILE A 129 20.98 5.18 10.98
N GLY A 130 20.49 4.54 9.92
CA GLY A 130 20.24 3.11 9.82
C GLY A 130 19.07 2.76 8.92
N PRO A 131 18.72 1.47 8.82
CA PRO A 131 17.63 1.01 7.95
C PRO A 131 16.25 1.25 8.55
N VAL A 132 15.26 1.50 7.66
CA VAL A 132 13.84 1.44 8.01
C VAL A 132 13.47 -0.01 8.29
N ILE A 133 12.94 -0.29 9.47
CA ILE A 133 12.54 -1.64 9.88
C ILE A 133 11.03 -1.81 9.92
N GLU A 134 10.27 -0.73 10.08
CA GLU A 134 8.82 -0.74 10.20
C GLU A 134 8.26 0.64 9.83
N ILE A 135 6.99 0.70 9.48
CA ILE A 135 6.28 1.95 9.24
C ILE A 135 4.99 1.93 10.05
N TRP A 136 4.76 2.98 10.81
CA TRP A 136 3.56 3.13 11.62
C TRP A 136 2.63 4.16 11.02
N ASP A 137 1.43 3.73 10.68
CA ASP A 137 0.32 4.62 10.35
C ASP A 137 -0.28 5.18 11.64
N THR A 138 -0.19 6.50 11.81
CA THR A 138 -0.78 7.19 12.96
C THR A 138 -2.10 7.87 12.61
N GLY A 139 -2.54 7.76 11.36
CA GLY A 139 -3.77 8.39 10.86
C GLY A 139 -3.66 9.89 10.58
N ALA A 140 -2.59 10.54 11.02
CA ALA A 140 -2.29 11.95 10.73
C ALA A 140 -1.03 12.08 9.85
N HIS A 141 0.02 11.33 10.19
CA HIS A 141 1.27 11.21 9.43
C HIS A 141 1.86 9.84 9.70
N ASP A 142 2.45 9.23 8.69
CA ASP A 142 3.19 8.00 8.87
C ASP A 142 4.53 8.27 9.56
N LEU A 143 4.99 7.28 10.31
CA LEU A 143 6.29 7.31 10.99
C LEU A 143 7.17 6.19 10.47
N LEU A 144 8.36 6.51 9.98
CA LEU A 144 9.39 5.52 9.72
C LEU A 144 10.03 5.10 11.05
N VAL A 145 10.04 3.81 11.32
CA VAL A 145 10.79 3.25 12.44
C VAL A 145 12.16 2.83 11.92
N VAL A 146 13.18 3.55 12.32
CA VAL A 146 14.56 3.34 11.85
C VAL A 146 15.38 2.69 12.96
N GLN A 147 16.09 1.61 12.63
CA GLN A 147 17.02 0.96 13.55
C GLN A 147 18.36 1.69 13.51
N ALA A 148 18.61 2.57 14.46
CA ALA A 148 19.89 3.28 14.52
C ALA A 148 21.06 2.33 14.80
N HIS A 149 22.27 2.71 14.36
CA HIS A 149 23.50 1.96 14.61
C HIS A 149 23.83 1.83 16.11
N SER A 150 23.33 2.77 16.94
CA SER A 150 23.42 2.70 18.40
C SER A 150 22.58 1.55 19.02
N GLY A 151 21.72 0.90 18.23
CA GLY A 151 20.78 -0.10 18.70
C GLY A 151 19.43 0.48 19.14
N SER A 152 19.29 1.81 19.19
CA SER A 152 18.03 2.48 19.50
C SER A 152 17.09 2.51 18.28
N ARG A 153 15.79 2.67 18.52
CA ARG A 153 14.80 2.93 17.46
C ARG A 153 14.50 4.40 17.39
N LYS A 154 14.57 4.96 16.20
CA LYS A 154 14.23 6.36 15.92
C LYS A 154 12.90 6.39 15.17
N LEU A 155 12.02 7.30 15.56
CA LEU A 155 10.73 7.53 14.91
C LEU A 155 10.83 8.80 14.08
N ILE A 156 10.78 8.68 12.77
CA ILE A 156 10.98 9.79 11.84
C ILE A 156 9.65 10.05 11.11
N PRO A 157 9.04 11.22 11.32
CA PRO A 157 7.82 11.60 10.60
C PRO A 157 8.07 11.73 9.09
N THR A 158 7.09 11.30 8.28
CA THR A 158 7.15 11.38 6.82
C THR A 158 6.75 12.75 6.27
N ALA A 159 6.73 13.77 7.13
CA ALA A 159 6.41 15.14 6.73
C ALA A 159 7.44 15.69 5.74
N ARG A 160 6.98 16.49 4.76
CA ARG A 160 7.85 17.09 3.71
C ARG A 160 8.96 17.97 4.28
N GLU A 161 8.75 18.54 5.46
CA GLU A 161 9.74 19.34 6.16
C GLU A 161 10.94 18.49 6.62
N ILE A 162 10.71 17.21 6.87
CA ILE A 162 11.70 16.25 7.37
C ILE A 162 12.25 15.39 6.23
N MET A 163 11.38 14.79 5.43
CA MET A 163 11.80 13.97 4.29
C MET A 163 12.14 14.86 3.11
N LYS A 164 13.41 14.92 2.73
CA LYS A 164 13.90 15.79 1.64
C LYS A 164 13.98 15.07 0.31
N GLU A 165 14.44 13.84 0.30
CA GLU A 165 14.65 13.07 -0.92
C GLU A 165 14.52 11.58 -0.64
N ILE A 166 13.91 10.85 -1.58
CA ILE A 166 13.89 9.39 -1.59
C ILE A 166 14.58 8.94 -2.86
N LYS A 167 15.73 8.29 -2.71
CA LYS A 167 16.54 7.74 -3.81
C LYS A 167 16.22 6.26 -3.94
N ALA A 168 15.13 5.95 -4.64
CA ALA A 168 14.62 4.58 -4.77
C ALA A 168 15.65 3.63 -5.38
N ASP A 169 16.35 4.09 -6.42
CA ASP A 169 17.36 3.29 -7.12
C ASP A 169 18.56 2.93 -6.24
N GLU A 170 18.83 3.76 -5.21
CA GLU A 170 19.92 3.54 -4.26
C GLU A 170 19.45 2.88 -2.94
N GLY A 171 18.13 2.76 -2.75
CA GLY A 171 17.55 2.30 -1.49
C GLY A 171 17.86 3.24 -0.31
N ARG A 172 17.82 4.56 -0.54
CA ARG A 172 18.17 5.58 0.45
C ARG A 172 17.09 6.63 0.65
N ILE A 173 16.98 7.12 1.87
CA ILE A 173 16.09 8.21 2.27
C ILE A 173 16.94 9.30 2.91
N VAL A 174 16.88 10.52 2.38
CA VAL A 174 17.57 11.69 2.92
C VAL A 174 16.61 12.52 3.75
N ILE A 175 16.98 12.79 5.00
CA ILE A 175 16.16 13.57 5.92
C ILE A 175 16.89 14.83 6.41
N ASP A 176 16.09 15.85 6.75
CA ASP A 176 16.53 17.00 7.52
C ASP A 176 16.33 16.68 9.00
N ALA A 177 17.39 16.30 9.67
CA ALA A 177 17.35 15.92 11.07
C ALA A 177 17.18 17.15 11.96
N LEU A 178 15.96 17.41 12.38
CA LEU A 178 15.70 18.45 13.38
C LEU A 178 16.35 18.06 14.71
N PRO A 179 16.85 19.04 15.49
CA PRO A 179 17.41 18.80 16.83
C PRO A 179 16.42 18.02 17.71
N GLY A 180 16.87 16.94 18.33
CA GLY A 180 16.04 16.06 19.16
C GLY A 180 15.33 14.93 18.41
N LEU A 181 15.35 14.91 17.06
CA LEU A 181 14.69 13.85 16.29
C LEU A 181 15.49 12.54 16.27
N ILE A 182 16.81 12.67 16.16
CA ILE A 182 17.74 11.53 16.05
C ILE A 182 18.69 11.41 17.23
N ASP A 183 18.67 12.40 18.16
CA ASP A 183 19.53 12.38 19.33
C ASP A 183 19.16 11.21 20.25
N ASP A 184 20.18 10.54 20.80
CA ASP A 184 19.96 9.58 21.87
C ASP A 184 19.72 10.35 23.15
N PRO A 185 18.73 9.99 23.98
CA PRO A 185 18.59 10.59 25.30
C PRO A 185 19.83 10.24 26.15
N GLU A 186 20.46 11.25 26.71
CA GLU A 186 21.56 11.10 27.69
C GLU A 186 21.09 10.28 28.91
#